data_cf37fe92fdd4bd7099b74d87256682d7
#
_entry.id   cf37fe92fdd4bd7099b74d87256682d7
#
_cell.length_a   1.000
_cell.length_b   1.000
_cell.length_c   1.000
_cell.angle_alpha   90.00
_cell.angle_beta   90.00
_cell.angle_gamma   90.00
#
_symmetry.space_group_name_H-M   'P 1'
#
loop_
_entity.id
_entity.type
_entity.pdbx_description
1 polymer ?
#
loop_
_entity_poly.entity_id
_entity_poly.type
_entity_poly.pdbx_seq_one_letter_code
_entity_poly.pdbx_strand_id
1 'polypeptide(L)'
;MRRITIATMVAASLAVLTAPAQAAWHSYISHSLGFSVEMPGDVKTQTGTYRGQVSGPRETIIFRSVDDNIEYKVTVMSFLQAQAESASILGEREYMFQNEKKVLMDTFGRIEPGKDAIYGRKITVELPKNGGRTTGAFYFYKGKLYTLEATVLPANGDYASPDPGRFIDSIAFVLSRAQEGSTELKLPE
;
A
#
# COMPACT_ATOMS: atom_id res chain seq x y z
N MET A 1 5.75 45.57 64.08
CA MET A 1 4.85 45.15 62.98
C MET A 1 5.68 44.55 61.87
N ARG A 2 5.71 43.22 61.73
CA ARG A 2 6.44 42.48 60.69
C ARG A 2 5.48 42.17 59.55
N ARG A 3 5.75 42.70 58.35
CA ARG A 3 5.00 42.38 57.13
C ARG A 3 5.60 41.13 56.51
N ILE A 4 4.80 40.04 56.40
CA ILE A 4 5.14 38.80 55.73
C ILE A 4 4.64 38.94 54.27
N THR A 5 5.57 38.96 53.32
CA THR A 5 5.27 38.93 51.91
C THR A 5 5.24 37.48 51.41
N ILE A 6 4.06 36.99 51.06
CA ILE A 6 3.89 35.66 50.48
C ILE A 6 4.14 35.77 48.97
N ALA A 7 5.24 35.18 48.49
CA ALA A 7 5.51 35.02 47.06
C ALA A 7 4.82 33.77 46.51
N THR A 8 3.81 33.98 45.68
CA THR A 8 3.10 32.90 45.00
C THR A 8 3.90 32.47 43.76
N MET A 9 4.55 31.32 43.81
CA MET A 9 5.20 30.70 42.65
C MET A 9 4.13 30.04 41.75
N VAL A 10 3.88 30.60 40.58
CA VAL A 10 3.05 29.96 39.52
C VAL A 10 3.96 29.03 38.72
N ALA A 11 3.82 27.72 38.93
CA ALA A 11 4.47 26.71 38.11
C ALA A 11 3.68 26.56 36.81
N ALA A 12 4.19 27.11 35.70
CA ALA A 12 3.64 26.88 34.37
C ALA A 12 4.08 25.49 33.87
N SER A 13 3.14 24.51 33.88
CA SER A 13 3.34 23.18 33.32
C SER A 13 3.29 23.30 31.78
N LEU A 14 4.43 23.23 31.09
CA LEU A 14 4.47 23.02 29.65
C LEU A 14 4.02 21.57 29.37
N ALA A 15 2.79 21.39 28.91
CA ALA A 15 2.36 20.15 28.30
C ALA A 15 3.01 20.07 26.91
N VAL A 16 4.06 19.28 26.79
CA VAL A 16 4.65 18.93 25.49
C VAL A 16 3.65 18.00 24.79
N LEU A 17 2.89 18.53 23.85
CA LEU A 17 2.08 17.76 22.92
C LEU A 17 3.04 16.99 21.99
N THR A 18 3.36 15.74 22.33
CA THR A 18 4.04 14.83 21.42
C THR A 18 3.05 14.46 20.32
N ALA A 19 3.11 15.15 19.18
CA ALA A 19 2.45 14.67 17.98
C ALA A 19 3.01 13.26 17.64
N PRO A 20 2.17 12.30 17.26
CA PRO A 20 2.68 11.02 16.81
C PRO A 20 3.64 11.26 15.65
N ALA A 21 4.86 10.74 15.75
CA ALA A 21 5.84 10.84 14.69
C ALA A 21 5.33 9.94 13.54
N GLN A 22 4.85 10.56 12.48
CA GLN A 22 4.53 9.85 11.23
C GLN A 22 5.80 9.18 10.71
N ALA A 23 5.71 7.92 10.29
CA ALA A 23 6.87 7.23 9.75
C ALA A 23 7.31 7.89 8.44
N ALA A 24 8.63 8.01 8.26
CA ALA A 24 9.18 8.52 7.02
C ALA A 24 8.83 7.60 5.85
N TRP A 25 8.48 8.18 4.70
CA TRP A 25 8.28 7.46 3.45
C TRP A 25 9.62 7.14 2.81
N HIS A 26 9.80 5.90 2.38
CA HIS A 26 11.00 5.42 1.72
C HIS A 26 10.65 4.81 0.37
N SER A 27 11.57 4.93 -0.58
CA SER A 27 11.48 4.23 -1.85
C SER A 27 12.04 2.82 -1.67
N TYR A 28 11.25 1.83 -2.03
CA TYR A 28 11.62 0.41 -2.02
C TYR A 28 11.67 -0.11 -3.45
N ILE A 29 12.61 -1.00 -3.73
CA ILE A 29 12.81 -1.60 -5.03
C ILE A 29 12.93 -3.10 -4.91
N SER A 30 12.40 -3.86 -5.86
CA SER A 30 12.68 -5.28 -6.03
C SER A 30 13.11 -5.55 -7.47
N HIS A 31 14.40 -5.73 -7.66
CA HIS A 31 14.97 -6.06 -8.98
C HIS A 31 14.47 -7.42 -9.48
N SER A 32 14.37 -8.41 -8.62
CA SER A 32 13.92 -9.77 -8.96
C SER A 32 12.44 -9.81 -9.37
N LEU A 33 11.60 -8.98 -8.76
CA LEU A 33 10.18 -8.89 -9.10
C LEU A 33 9.89 -7.79 -10.12
N GLY A 34 10.79 -6.85 -10.35
CA GLY A 34 10.71 -5.87 -11.43
C GLY A 34 9.81 -4.67 -11.13
N PHE A 35 9.78 -4.18 -9.89
CA PHE A 35 9.01 -2.99 -9.51
C PHE A 35 9.71 -2.15 -8.44
N SER A 36 9.27 -0.90 -8.31
CA SER A 36 9.56 -0.05 -7.15
C SER A 36 8.26 0.58 -6.64
N VAL A 37 8.27 0.99 -5.36
CA VAL A 37 7.11 1.59 -4.68
C VAL A 37 7.59 2.44 -3.50
N GLU A 38 6.83 3.48 -3.15
CA GLU A 38 7.03 4.20 -1.89
C GLU A 38 6.12 3.63 -0.79
N MET A 39 6.68 3.36 0.38
CA MET A 39 5.94 2.91 1.56
C MET A 39 6.47 3.61 2.82
N PRO A 40 5.62 3.86 3.83
CA PRO A 40 6.09 4.39 5.10
C PRO A 40 6.69 3.30 5.99
N GLY A 41 7.67 3.68 6.82
CA GLY A 41 8.24 2.83 7.84
C GLY A 41 8.95 1.57 7.32
N ASP A 42 9.06 0.57 8.19
CA ASP A 42 9.74 -0.68 7.88
C ASP A 42 8.83 -1.67 7.17
N VAL A 43 9.26 -2.18 6.03
CA VAL A 43 8.52 -3.16 5.23
C VAL A 43 8.86 -4.58 5.68
N LYS A 44 7.81 -5.34 6.00
CA LYS A 44 7.89 -6.78 6.31
C LYS A 44 7.53 -7.58 5.07
N THR A 45 8.31 -8.64 4.81
CA THR A 45 8.07 -9.56 3.70
C THR A 45 7.53 -10.88 4.23
N GLN A 46 6.55 -11.46 3.53
CA GLN A 46 5.97 -12.76 3.84
C GLN A 46 5.51 -13.47 2.57
N THR A 47 5.38 -14.78 2.63
CA THR A 47 4.71 -15.58 1.59
C THR A 47 3.23 -15.77 1.92
N GLY A 48 2.45 -16.04 0.89
CA GLY A 48 1.04 -16.37 1.01
C GLY A 48 0.59 -17.25 -0.15
N THR A 49 -0.69 -17.56 -0.19
CA THR A 49 -1.29 -18.32 -1.29
C THR A 49 -2.52 -17.57 -1.80
N TYR A 50 -2.47 -17.20 -3.07
CA TYR A 50 -3.66 -16.77 -3.82
C TYR A 50 -4.44 -17.99 -4.28
N ARG A 51 -5.76 -17.96 -4.16
CA ARG A 51 -6.65 -19.03 -4.58
C ARG A 51 -7.63 -18.49 -5.61
N GLY A 52 -7.17 -18.36 -6.84
CA GLY A 52 -8.02 -17.98 -7.96
C GLY A 52 -8.87 -19.16 -8.45
N GLN A 53 -10.07 -18.88 -8.93
CA GLN A 53 -10.95 -19.89 -9.55
C GLN A 53 -10.52 -20.20 -10.98
N VAL A 54 -10.12 -19.17 -11.73
CA VAL A 54 -9.64 -19.29 -13.11
C VAL A 54 -8.15 -19.65 -13.13
N SER A 55 -7.36 -18.97 -12.34
CA SER A 55 -5.89 -19.09 -12.35
C SER A 55 -5.34 -20.21 -11.46
N GLY A 56 -6.19 -20.80 -10.62
CA GLY A 56 -5.78 -21.79 -9.61
C GLY A 56 -4.94 -21.23 -8.47
N PRO A 57 -4.48 -22.08 -7.54
CA PRO A 57 -3.66 -21.63 -6.43
C PRO A 57 -2.26 -21.19 -6.90
N ARG A 58 -1.80 -20.07 -6.38
CA ARG A 58 -0.47 -19.49 -6.68
C ARG A 58 0.19 -19.01 -5.41
N GLU A 59 1.50 -19.22 -5.31
CA GLU A 59 2.31 -18.59 -4.29
C GLU A 59 2.37 -17.08 -4.51
N THR A 60 2.32 -16.32 -3.43
CA THR A 60 2.40 -14.87 -3.44
C THR A 60 3.54 -14.39 -2.57
N ILE A 61 4.18 -13.32 -2.99
CA ILE A 61 5.12 -12.56 -2.17
C ILE A 61 4.40 -11.29 -1.75
N ILE A 62 4.38 -11.01 -0.45
CA ILE A 62 3.65 -9.91 0.14
C ILE A 62 4.63 -9.01 0.90
N PHE A 63 4.63 -7.74 0.56
CA PHE A 63 5.33 -6.67 1.27
C PHE A 63 4.31 -5.83 2.01
N ARG A 64 4.51 -5.61 3.30
CA ARG A 64 3.54 -4.91 4.15
C ARG A 64 4.23 -3.95 5.10
N SER A 65 3.64 -2.76 5.26
CA SER A 65 3.93 -1.83 6.34
C SER A 65 2.63 -1.28 6.92
N VAL A 66 2.73 -0.68 8.10
CA VAL A 66 1.61 -0.02 8.79
C VAL A 66 2.13 1.29 9.35
N ASP A 67 1.43 2.37 9.08
CA ASP A 67 1.67 3.68 9.67
C ASP A 67 0.33 4.38 9.92
N ASP A 68 0.20 5.06 11.04
CA ASP A 68 -1.00 5.81 11.43
C ASP A 68 -2.33 5.04 11.23
N ASN A 69 -2.36 3.75 11.55
CA ASN A 69 -3.50 2.85 11.32
C ASN A 69 -3.94 2.77 9.83
N ILE A 70 -3.03 3.00 8.91
CA ILE A 70 -3.18 2.67 7.49
C ILE A 70 -2.27 1.48 7.19
N GLU A 71 -2.86 0.41 6.65
CA GLU A 71 -2.10 -0.75 6.19
C GLU A 71 -1.75 -0.59 4.71
N TYR A 72 -0.48 -0.71 4.37
CA TYR A 72 0.04 -0.69 3.00
C TYR A 72 0.52 -2.08 2.63
N LYS A 73 0.08 -2.59 1.49
CA LYS A 73 0.39 -3.95 1.06
C LYS A 73 0.63 -4.01 -0.45
N VAL A 74 1.78 -4.57 -0.84
CA VAL A 74 2.05 -5.00 -2.22
C VAL A 74 2.03 -6.51 -2.25
N THR A 75 1.27 -7.10 -3.15
CA THR A 75 1.25 -8.54 -3.41
C THR A 75 1.67 -8.81 -4.84
N VAL A 76 2.64 -9.69 -5.03
CA VAL A 76 3.13 -10.09 -6.35
C VAL A 76 2.91 -11.58 -6.54
N MET A 77 2.35 -11.94 -7.70
CA MET A 77 2.09 -13.31 -8.12
C MET A 77 2.67 -13.56 -9.51
N SER A 78 3.31 -14.70 -9.72
CA SER A 78 3.88 -15.09 -11.01
C SER A 78 2.92 -15.95 -11.84
N PHE A 79 2.73 -15.57 -13.11
CA PHE A 79 1.90 -16.24 -14.11
C PHE A 79 2.67 -16.38 -15.44
N LEU A 80 3.96 -16.60 -15.38
CA LEU A 80 4.85 -16.58 -16.55
C LEU A 80 4.37 -17.50 -17.70
N GLN A 81 3.68 -18.57 -17.39
CA GLN A 81 3.13 -19.52 -18.37
C GLN A 81 1.71 -19.16 -18.87
N ALA A 82 1.05 -18.18 -18.22
CA ALA A 82 -0.34 -17.80 -18.49
C ALA A 82 -0.47 -16.35 -18.97
N GLN A 83 0.53 -15.81 -19.64
CA GLN A 83 0.53 -14.41 -20.10
C GLN A 83 -0.62 -14.12 -21.10
N ALA A 84 -1.03 -15.10 -21.89
CA ALA A 84 -2.18 -14.98 -22.80
C ALA A 84 -3.52 -14.78 -22.04
N GLU A 85 -3.61 -15.20 -20.79
CA GLU A 85 -4.80 -15.10 -19.94
C GLU A 85 -4.79 -13.86 -19.03
N SER A 86 -3.88 -12.92 -19.28
CA SER A 86 -3.65 -11.74 -18.42
C SER A 86 -4.92 -10.96 -18.10
N ALA A 87 -5.81 -10.77 -19.08
CA ALA A 87 -7.07 -10.05 -18.90
C ALA A 87 -8.02 -10.81 -17.95
N SER A 88 -8.11 -12.13 -18.09
CA SER A 88 -8.95 -12.98 -17.22
C SER A 88 -8.42 -13.03 -15.79
N ILE A 89 -7.10 -13.13 -15.61
CA ILE A 89 -6.44 -13.13 -14.31
C ILE A 89 -6.63 -11.78 -13.60
N LEU A 90 -6.48 -10.69 -14.34
CA LEU A 90 -6.69 -9.34 -13.82
C LEU A 90 -8.15 -9.16 -13.39
N GLY A 91 -9.11 -9.49 -14.27
CA GLY A 91 -10.54 -9.40 -13.99
C GLY A 91 -10.99 -10.28 -12.82
N GLU A 92 -10.43 -11.47 -12.67
CA GLU A 92 -10.68 -12.34 -11.50
C GLU A 92 -10.24 -11.65 -10.21
N ARG A 93 -9.04 -11.05 -10.20
CA ARG A 93 -8.51 -10.38 -9.01
C ARG A 93 -9.33 -9.13 -8.63
N GLU A 94 -9.74 -8.35 -9.63
CA GLU A 94 -10.63 -7.21 -9.46
C GLU A 94 -11.98 -7.63 -8.88
N TYR A 95 -12.60 -8.66 -9.45
CA TYR A 95 -13.85 -9.22 -8.95
C TYR A 95 -13.73 -9.67 -7.48
N MET A 96 -12.71 -10.44 -7.14
CA MET A 96 -12.47 -10.90 -5.77
C MET A 96 -12.24 -9.74 -4.79
N PHE A 97 -11.63 -8.66 -5.25
CA PHE A 97 -11.42 -7.48 -4.42
C PHE A 97 -12.72 -6.73 -4.12
N GLN A 98 -13.63 -6.67 -5.09
CA GLN A 98 -14.92 -5.97 -4.95
C GLN A 98 -15.99 -6.82 -4.26
N ASN A 99 -15.87 -8.16 -4.35
CA ASN A 99 -16.90 -9.08 -3.91
C ASN A 99 -17.31 -8.82 -2.44
N GLU A 100 -18.62 -8.76 -2.20
CA GLU A 100 -19.24 -8.49 -0.88
C GLU A 100 -18.85 -7.15 -0.25
N LYS A 101 -18.32 -6.19 -1.02
CA LYS A 101 -17.93 -4.86 -0.56
C LYS A 101 -18.69 -3.78 -1.32
N LYS A 102 -18.86 -2.63 -0.68
CA LYS A 102 -19.45 -1.47 -1.33
C LYS A 102 -18.37 -0.73 -2.13
N VAL A 103 -18.48 -0.76 -3.45
CA VAL A 103 -17.59 -0.02 -4.35
C VAL A 103 -17.92 1.48 -4.27
N LEU A 104 -16.92 2.29 -3.98
CA LEU A 104 -17.03 3.75 -3.92
C LEU A 104 -16.48 4.41 -5.17
N MET A 105 -15.42 3.83 -5.73
CA MET A 105 -14.75 4.32 -6.93
C MET A 105 -14.20 3.12 -7.71
N ASP A 106 -14.31 3.18 -9.03
CA ASP A 106 -13.71 2.21 -9.94
C ASP A 106 -13.28 2.92 -11.22
N THR A 107 -11.96 3.00 -11.44
CA THR A 107 -11.35 3.75 -12.54
C THR A 107 -10.23 2.97 -13.19
N PHE A 108 -9.90 3.33 -14.43
CA PHE A 108 -8.72 2.79 -15.10
C PHE A 108 -7.43 3.35 -14.48
N GLY A 109 -6.47 2.47 -14.23
CA GLY A 109 -5.08 2.82 -13.95
C GLY A 109 -4.24 2.74 -15.23
N ARG A 110 -3.28 3.66 -15.39
CA ARG A 110 -2.32 3.64 -16.50
C ARG A 110 -0.93 3.99 -15.98
N ILE A 111 0.05 3.17 -16.33
CA ILE A 111 1.47 3.40 -16.04
C ILE A 111 2.22 3.33 -17.35
N GLU A 112 3.17 4.23 -17.55
CA GLU A 112 4.00 4.29 -18.75
C GLU A 112 5.46 3.95 -18.44
N PRO A 113 5.84 2.66 -18.43
CA PRO A 113 7.21 2.25 -18.12
C PRO A 113 8.15 2.38 -19.32
N GLY A 114 7.90 3.27 -20.25
CA GLY A 114 8.66 3.49 -21.46
C GLY A 114 7.74 3.74 -22.66
N LYS A 115 7.91 2.94 -23.75
CA LYS A 115 7.09 3.09 -24.96
C LYS A 115 5.71 2.45 -24.86
N ASP A 116 5.56 1.47 -23.97
CA ASP A 116 4.32 0.72 -23.82
C ASP A 116 3.57 1.20 -22.56
N ALA A 117 2.25 1.35 -22.66
CA ALA A 117 1.41 1.63 -21.53
C ALA A 117 0.92 0.31 -20.88
N ILE A 118 0.98 0.26 -19.55
CA ILE A 118 0.38 -0.80 -18.77
C ILE A 118 -0.97 -0.30 -18.24
N TYR A 119 -2.02 -1.00 -18.59
CA TYR A 119 -3.36 -0.70 -18.11
C TYR A 119 -3.72 -1.59 -16.94
N GLY A 120 -4.50 -1.06 -16.02
CA GLY A 120 -5.00 -1.74 -14.85
C GLY A 120 -6.23 -1.04 -14.29
N ARG A 121 -6.57 -1.36 -13.06
CA ARG A 121 -7.73 -0.76 -12.35
C ARG A 121 -7.30 -0.18 -11.02
N LYS A 122 -7.95 0.92 -10.65
CA LYS A 122 -7.89 1.50 -9.30
C LYS A 122 -9.30 1.47 -8.72
N ILE A 123 -9.47 0.78 -7.60
CA ILE A 123 -10.78 0.51 -7.01
C ILE A 123 -10.74 0.89 -5.54
N THR A 124 -11.72 1.67 -5.09
CA THR A 124 -11.90 1.97 -3.67
C THR A 124 -13.18 1.33 -3.17
N VAL A 125 -13.09 0.61 -2.06
CA VAL A 125 -14.20 -0.10 -1.44
C VAL A 125 -14.32 0.23 0.05
N GLU A 126 -15.55 0.24 0.56
CA GLU A 126 -15.83 0.15 1.98
C GLU A 126 -15.82 -1.32 2.42
N LEU A 127 -15.08 -1.62 3.47
CA LEU A 127 -15.04 -2.96 4.04
C LEU A 127 -16.31 -3.21 4.88
N PRO A 128 -16.85 -4.45 4.87
CA PRO A 128 -18.02 -4.79 5.65
C PRO A 128 -17.75 -4.65 7.16
N LYS A 129 -18.82 -4.56 7.95
CA LYS A 129 -18.78 -4.49 9.42
C LYS A 129 -17.92 -3.34 9.95
N ASN A 130 -17.93 -2.20 9.27
CA ASN A 130 -17.11 -1.03 9.62
C ASN A 130 -15.60 -1.35 9.68
N GLY A 131 -15.12 -2.21 8.79
CA GLY A 131 -13.69 -2.61 8.71
C GLY A 131 -12.77 -1.55 8.13
N GLY A 132 -13.30 -0.38 7.75
CA GLY A 132 -12.53 0.72 7.13
C GLY A 132 -12.74 0.83 5.62
N ARG A 133 -11.79 1.48 4.97
CA ARG A 133 -11.81 1.73 3.52
C ARG A 133 -10.51 1.27 2.90
N THR A 134 -10.60 0.51 1.81
CA THR A 134 -9.41 0.06 1.06
C THR A 134 -9.42 0.65 -0.34
N THR A 135 -8.30 1.24 -0.74
CA THR A 135 -8.01 1.57 -2.13
C THR A 135 -7.03 0.54 -2.67
N GLY A 136 -7.38 -0.09 -3.79
CA GLY A 136 -6.55 -1.09 -4.46
C GLY A 136 -6.18 -0.67 -5.87
N ALA A 137 -4.98 -1.06 -6.33
CA ALA A 137 -4.58 -0.99 -7.73
C ALA A 137 -4.08 -2.35 -8.21
N PHE A 138 -4.41 -2.70 -9.44
CA PHE A 138 -4.19 -4.01 -10.03
C PHE A 138 -3.56 -3.85 -11.40
N TYR A 139 -2.39 -4.47 -11.61
CA TYR A 139 -1.64 -4.39 -12.87
C TYR A 139 -1.11 -5.76 -13.24
N PHE A 140 -1.19 -6.11 -14.53
CA PHE A 140 -0.52 -7.30 -15.05
C PHE A 140 0.61 -6.86 -15.99
N TYR A 141 1.85 -7.27 -15.64
CA TYR A 141 3.02 -6.90 -16.42
C TYR A 141 4.07 -8.00 -16.44
N LYS A 142 4.57 -8.32 -17.63
CA LYS A 142 5.62 -9.34 -17.86
C LYS A 142 5.35 -10.66 -17.10
N GLY A 143 4.11 -11.18 -17.21
CA GLY A 143 3.73 -12.44 -16.58
C GLY A 143 3.61 -12.39 -15.06
N LYS A 144 3.48 -11.23 -14.47
CA LYS A 144 3.24 -11.05 -13.04
C LYS A 144 2.01 -10.18 -12.80
N LEU A 145 1.21 -10.55 -11.81
CA LEU A 145 0.12 -9.73 -11.29
C LEU A 145 0.63 -9.00 -10.05
N TYR A 146 0.50 -7.68 -10.07
CA TYR A 146 0.83 -6.78 -8.97
C TYR A 146 -0.46 -6.22 -8.40
N THR A 147 -0.62 -6.35 -7.09
CA THR A 147 -1.75 -5.77 -6.36
C THR A 147 -1.20 -4.86 -5.27
N LEU A 148 -1.59 -3.60 -5.30
CA LEU A 148 -1.33 -2.65 -4.24
C LEU A 148 -2.64 -2.44 -3.48
N GLU A 149 -2.61 -2.47 -2.16
CA GLU A 149 -3.78 -2.23 -1.31
C GLU A 149 -3.37 -1.31 -0.16
N ALA A 150 -4.06 -0.17 -0.02
CA ALA A 150 -3.95 0.71 1.14
C ALA A 150 -5.28 0.72 1.88
N THR A 151 -5.27 0.26 3.15
CA THR A 151 -6.48 0.16 3.97
C THR A 151 -6.42 1.15 5.13
N VAL A 152 -7.26 2.16 5.07
CA VAL A 152 -7.50 3.08 6.20
C VAL A 152 -8.40 2.37 7.19
N LEU A 153 -7.85 2.03 8.35
CA LEU A 153 -8.59 1.38 9.44
C LEU A 153 -9.48 2.38 10.18
N PRO A 154 -10.57 1.94 10.82
CA PRO A 154 -11.46 2.83 11.56
C PRO A 154 -10.76 3.63 12.67
N ALA A 155 -9.67 3.10 13.23
CA ALA A 155 -8.88 3.78 14.26
C ALA A 155 -8.17 5.05 13.76
N ASN A 156 -7.82 5.11 12.44
CA ASN A 156 -7.33 6.33 11.81
C ASN A 156 -8.51 7.29 11.56
N GLY A 157 -9.57 6.79 10.90
CA GLY A 157 -10.81 7.53 10.62
C GLY A 157 -10.71 8.60 9.54
N ASP A 158 -9.51 8.97 9.07
CA ASP A 158 -9.31 9.95 8.00
C ASP A 158 -9.35 9.28 6.62
N TYR A 159 -10.55 9.07 6.11
CA TYR A 159 -10.77 8.52 4.77
C TYR A 159 -10.49 9.52 3.63
N ALA A 160 -10.12 10.76 3.95
CA ALA A 160 -9.68 11.75 2.99
C ALA A 160 -8.16 11.92 2.94
N SER A 161 -7.42 11.16 3.76
CA SER A 161 -5.95 11.15 3.74
C SER A 161 -5.42 10.94 2.31
N PRO A 162 -4.40 11.70 1.88
CA PRO A 162 -3.74 11.51 0.58
C PRO A 162 -2.85 10.27 0.52
N ASP A 163 -2.47 9.70 1.67
CA ASP A 163 -1.47 8.64 1.77
C ASP A 163 -1.84 7.35 1.02
N PRO A 164 -3.10 6.85 1.04
CA PRO A 164 -3.50 5.74 0.20
C PRO A 164 -3.27 6.00 -1.29
N GLY A 165 -3.60 7.20 -1.76
CA GLY A 165 -3.37 7.63 -3.15
C GLY A 165 -1.88 7.70 -3.48
N ARG A 166 -1.08 8.33 -2.62
CA ARG A 166 0.38 8.40 -2.76
C ARG A 166 1.00 7.02 -2.93
N PHE A 167 0.64 6.08 -2.06
CA PHE A 167 1.14 4.71 -2.14
C PHE A 167 0.76 4.04 -3.48
N ILE A 168 -0.53 4.06 -3.83
CA ILE A 168 -1.05 3.43 -5.04
C ILE A 168 -0.39 3.99 -6.30
N ASP A 169 -0.13 5.29 -6.33
CA ASP A 169 0.41 6.00 -7.50
C ASP A 169 1.93 5.93 -7.61
N SER A 170 2.61 5.46 -6.57
CA SER A 170 4.07 5.38 -6.52
C SER A 170 4.67 4.19 -7.26
N ILE A 171 3.86 3.19 -7.65
CA ILE A 171 4.38 2.00 -8.32
C ILE A 171 4.99 2.32 -9.68
N ALA A 172 6.19 1.79 -9.93
CA ALA A 172 6.86 1.88 -11.20
C ALA A 172 7.47 0.52 -11.62
N PHE A 173 7.50 0.25 -12.93
CA PHE A 173 7.95 -1.04 -13.49
C PHE A 173 9.25 -0.95 -14.31
N VAL A 174 9.81 0.23 -14.50
CA VAL A 174 11.08 0.39 -15.20
C VAL A 174 12.22 0.51 -14.20
N LEU A 175 13.07 -0.49 -14.21
CA LEU A 175 14.23 -0.58 -13.34
C LEU A 175 15.52 -0.50 -14.18
N SER A 176 15.63 0.48 -15.04
CA SER A 176 16.83 0.66 -15.89
C SER A 176 18.05 1.16 -15.12
N ARG A 177 17.87 1.73 -13.93
CA ARG A 177 18.92 2.07 -12.95
C ARG A 177 18.31 1.97 -11.56
N ALA A 178 19.09 1.49 -10.58
CA ALA A 178 18.73 1.64 -9.17
C ALA A 178 18.42 3.13 -8.92
N GLN A 179 17.26 3.44 -8.40
CA GLN A 179 16.99 4.79 -7.92
C GLN A 179 17.92 5.02 -6.73
N GLU A 180 18.83 5.97 -6.84
CA GLU A 180 19.75 6.32 -5.74
C GLU A 180 18.91 6.57 -4.48
N GLY A 181 19.28 5.89 -3.38
CA GLY A 181 18.57 5.98 -2.11
C GLY A 181 17.39 5.02 -1.91
N SER A 182 17.10 4.14 -2.88
CA SER A 182 16.07 3.10 -2.69
C SER A 182 16.60 1.92 -1.87
N THR A 183 15.74 1.34 -1.05
CA THR A 183 16.02 0.13 -0.27
C THR A 183 15.57 -1.11 -1.02
N GLU A 184 16.46 -2.10 -1.22
CA GLU A 184 16.09 -3.39 -1.85
C GLU A 184 15.16 -4.18 -0.94
N LEU A 185 14.02 -4.61 -1.50
CA LEU A 185 13.08 -5.51 -0.84
C LEU A 185 13.64 -6.93 -0.82
N LYS A 186 13.89 -7.44 0.37
CA LYS A 186 14.35 -8.83 0.53
C LYS A 186 13.20 -9.79 0.26
N LEU A 187 13.49 -10.81 -0.55
CA LEU A 187 12.56 -11.93 -0.72
C LEU A 187 12.56 -12.79 0.54
N PRO A 188 11.44 -13.50 0.83
CA PRO A 188 11.42 -14.50 1.88
C PRO A 188 12.38 -15.65 1.52
N GLU A 189 13.04 -16.20 2.52
CA GLU A 189 13.90 -17.40 2.42
C GLU A 189 13.08 -18.66 2.18
#